data_f0f7a6925b95d107936b65198375893b
#
_entry.id   f0f7a6925b95d107936b65198375893b
#
_cell.length_a   1.000
_cell.length_b   1.000
_cell.length_c   1.000
_cell.angle_alpha   90.00
_cell.angle_beta   90.00
_cell.angle_gamma   90.00
#
_symmetry.space_group_name_H-M   'P 1'
#
loop_
_entity.id
_entity.type
_entity.pdbx_description
1 polymer ?
#
loop_
_entity_poly.entity_id
_entity_poly.type
_entity_poly.pdbx_seq_one_letter_code
_entity_poly.pdbx_strand_id
1 'polypeptide(L)'
;EGVRNGIAPTEEQQKRYMGIILKRANDLDSMLEELFLITTLNYKKESRPSERIELGQYVRDFVEDHIAPYQSRGLEIKARIATETAFINANPQLLQRVLQNVLNNSAKYKMADLGHCIIDVTSDDDFVYCVISDDGPGVPPESLERLMRPFYRVDSSRTNPQEGSGLGLSIIRRIMEIFEGRVMIENVRPHGLRIILEFPKQGEES
;
A
#
# COMPACT_ATOMS: atom_id res chain seq x y z
N GLU A 1 15.21 -12.42 -25.46
CA GLU A 1 16.33 -12.42 -26.44
C GLU A 1 17.24 -13.63 -26.27
N GLY A 2 17.75 -13.96 -25.07
CA GLY A 2 18.65 -15.08 -24.84
C GLY A 2 18.13 -16.43 -25.31
N VAL A 3 16.86 -16.75 -25.05
CA VAL A 3 16.23 -18.02 -25.50
C VAL A 3 16.04 -18.02 -27.02
N ARG A 4 15.65 -16.90 -27.62
CA ARG A 4 15.44 -16.76 -29.06
C ARG A 4 16.72 -16.88 -29.87
N ASN A 5 17.85 -16.45 -29.31
CA ASN A 5 19.15 -16.44 -29.98
C ASN A 5 20.01 -17.68 -29.65
N GLY A 6 19.45 -18.71 -29.02
CA GLY A 6 20.17 -19.94 -28.68
C GLY A 6 21.22 -19.78 -27.57
N ILE A 7 21.11 -18.71 -26.76
CA ILE A 7 22.08 -18.39 -25.68
C ILE A 7 21.80 -19.16 -24.39
N ALA A 8 20.71 -19.93 -24.33
CA ALA A 8 20.35 -20.77 -23.17
C ALA A 8 20.56 -22.28 -23.50
N PRO A 9 21.80 -22.75 -23.58
CA PRO A 9 22.06 -24.11 -24.02
C PRO A 9 21.75 -25.17 -22.95
N THR A 10 21.57 -24.78 -21.67
CA THR A 10 21.30 -25.71 -20.56
C THR A 10 19.85 -25.61 -20.08
N GLU A 11 19.30 -26.74 -19.61
CA GLU A 11 17.93 -26.79 -19.04
C GLU A 11 17.76 -25.84 -17.84
N GLU A 12 18.80 -25.69 -17.02
CA GLU A 12 18.81 -24.78 -15.86
C GLU A 12 18.73 -23.32 -16.31
N GLN A 13 19.43 -22.92 -17.34
CA GLN A 13 19.34 -21.58 -17.90
C GLN A 13 17.97 -21.31 -18.52
N GLN A 14 17.37 -22.30 -19.18
CA GLN A 14 16.00 -22.19 -19.71
C GLN A 14 14.99 -22.00 -18.58
N LYS A 15 15.04 -22.80 -17.50
CA LYS A 15 14.19 -22.63 -16.31
C LYS A 15 14.33 -21.25 -15.70
N ARG A 16 15.55 -20.73 -15.59
CA ARG A 16 15.82 -19.38 -15.08
C ARG A 16 15.16 -18.31 -15.96
N TYR A 17 15.32 -18.39 -17.29
CA TYR A 17 14.70 -17.43 -18.20
C TYR A 17 13.18 -17.51 -18.20
N MET A 18 12.60 -18.72 -18.14
CA MET A 18 11.16 -18.90 -18.01
C MET A 18 10.63 -18.30 -16.70
N GLY A 19 11.35 -18.45 -15.57
CA GLY A 19 11.01 -17.82 -14.30
C GLY A 19 11.02 -16.29 -14.40
N ILE A 20 11.99 -15.70 -15.08
CA ILE A 20 12.06 -14.25 -15.32
C ILE A 20 10.88 -13.78 -16.19
N ILE A 21 10.56 -14.51 -17.25
CA ILE A 21 9.43 -14.17 -18.14
C ILE A 21 8.11 -14.24 -17.39
N LEU A 22 7.88 -15.31 -16.62
CA LEU A 22 6.66 -15.47 -15.83
C LEU A 22 6.51 -14.36 -14.80
N LYS A 23 7.60 -14.01 -14.09
CA LYS A 23 7.61 -12.89 -13.16
C LYS A 23 7.23 -11.58 -13.86
N ARG A 24 7.78 -11.31 -15.05
CA ARG A 24 7.45 -10.09 -15.81
C ARG A 24 6.02 -10.06 -16.31
N ALA A 25 5.48 -11.22 -16.72
CA ALA A 25 4.07 -11.32 -17.10
C ALA A 25 3.16 -10.99 -15.91
N ASN A 26 3.44 -11.54 -14.74
CA ASN A 26 2.68 -11.24 -13.51
C ASN A 26 2.82 -9.77 -13.08
N ASP A 27 4.01 -9.15 -13.22
CA ASP A 27 4.21 -7.73 -12.94
C ASP A 27 3.35 -6.84 -13.86
N LEU A 28 3.26 -7.20 -15.16
CA LEU A 28 2.43 -6.48 -16.15
C LEU A 28 0.93 -6.65 -15.85
N ASP A 29 0.49 -7.86 -15.49
CA ASP A 29 -0.89 -8.13 -15.13
C ASP A 29 -1.32 -7.29 -13.92
N SER A 30 -0.49 -7.27 -12.87
CA SER A 30 -0.72 -6.41 -11.70
C SER A 30 -0.78 -4.92 -12.06
N MET A 31 0.05 -4.44 -12.99
CA MET A 31 -0.01 -3.05 -13.46
C MET A 31 -1.32 -2.75 -14.22
N LEU A 32 -1.80 -3.69 -15.03
CA LEU A 32 -3.07 -3.54 -15.75
C LEU A 32 -4.26 -3.50 -14.78
N GLU A 33 -4.25 -4.36 -13.75
CA GLU A 33 -5.27 -4.33 -12.69
C GLU A 33 -5.28 -3.00 -11.94
N GLU A 34 -4.10 -2.46 -11.59
CA GLU A 34 -3.97 -1.17 -10.91
C GLU A 34 -4.46 -0.02 -11.79
N LEU A 35 -4.14 -0.02 -13.08
CA LEU A 35 -4.61 0.99 -14.04
C LEU A 35 -6.12 0.90 -14.25
N PHE A 36 -6.66 -0.32 -14.37
CA PHE A 36 -8.09 -0.55 -14.48
C PHE A 36 -8.83 -0.08 -13.22
N LEU A 37 -8.26 -0.31 -12.04
CA LEU A 37 -8.81 0.18 -10.78
C LEU A 37 -8.88 1.72 -10.78
N ILE A 38 -7.79 2.42 -11.10
CA ILE A 38 -7.75 3.88 -11.15
C ILE A 38 -8.81 4.43 -12.12
N THR A 39 -8.91 3.86 -13.33
CA THR A 39 -9.90 4.28 -14.31
C THR A 39 -11.32 4.05 -13.80
N THR A 40 -11.60 2.89 -13.22
CA THR A 40 -12.92 2.56 -12.64
C THR A 40 -13.28 3.48 -11.48
N LEU A 41 -12.31 3.82 -10.61
CA LEU A 41 -12.51 4.77 -9.49
C LEU A 41 -12.80 6.20 -9.98
N ASN A 42 -12.32 6.58 -11.16
CA ASN A 42 -12.60 7.89 -11.75
C ASN A 42 -14.02 7.98 -12.33
N TYR A 43 -14.53 6.90 -12.92
CA TYR A 43 -15.83 6.91 -13.60
C TYR A 43 -17.02 6.52 -12.71
N LYS A 44 -16.81 5.78 -11.62
CA LYS A 44 -17.88 5.24 -10.75
C LYS A 44 -17.79 5.79 -9.33
N LYS A 45 -17.88 7.12 -9.18
CA LYS A 45 -17.86 7.76 -7.85
C LYS A 45 -19.05 7.33 -6.97
N GLU A 46 -20.18 6.94 -7.57
CA GLU A 46 -21.46 6.74 -6.86
C GLU A 46 -21.91 5.27 -6.67
N SER A 47 -21.21 4.27 -7.21
CA SER A 47 -21.80 2.92 -7.30
C SER A 47 -21.14 1.84 -6.42
N ARG A 48 -20.27 2.19 -5.49
CA ARG A 48 -19.72 1.21 -4.55
C ARG A 48 -20.37 1.38 -3.19
N PRO A 49 -21.08 0.35 -2.67
CA PRO A 49 -21.70 0.46 -1.37
C PRO A 49 -20.63 0.74 -0.32
N SER A 50 -20.80 1.84 0.41
CA SER A 50 -20.07 2.13 1.63
C SER A 50 -20.88 1.63 2.81
N GLU A 51 -20.22 1.15 3.82
CA GLU A 51 -20.83 0.72 5.07
C GLU A 51 -20.12 1.35 6.27
N ARG A 52 -20.80 1.36 7.39
CA ARG A 52 -20.26 1.85 8.65
C ARG A 52 -19.29 0.83 9.22
N ILE A 53 -18.03 1.21 9.33
CA ILE A 53 -16.93 0.34 9.78
C ILE A 53 -16.32 0.90 11.05
N GLU A 54 -16.19 0.06 12.09
CA GLU A 54 -15.33 0.36 13.24
C GLU A 54 -13.89 0.12 12.82
N LEU A 55 -13.12 1.22 12.67
CA LEU A 55 -11.81 1.17 12.02
C LEU A 55 -10.78 0.38 12.84
N GLY A 56 -10.82 0.48 14.16
CA GLY A 56 -9.89 -0.25 15.04
C GLY A 56 -10.09 -1.75 14.95
N GLN A 57 -11.34 -2.22 14.97
CA GLN A 57 -11.64 -3.65 14.81
C GLN A 57 -11.26 -4.13 13.41
N TYR A 58 -11.61 -3.36 12.37
CA TYR A 58 -11.25 -3.71 11.00
C TYR A 58 -9.74 -3.86 10.82
N VAL A 59 -8.93 -2.97 11.40
CA VAL A 59 -7.46 -3.06 11.33
C VAL A 59 -6.93 -4.27 12.09
N ARG A 60 -7.50 -4.63 13.26
CA ARG A 60 -7.14 -5.85 13.98
C ARG A 60 -7.38 -7.09 13.12
N ASP A 61 -8.60 -7.24 12.63
CA ASP A 61 -9.01 -8.38 11.80
C ASP A 61 -8.17 -8.48 10.52
N PHE A 62 -7.93 -7.34 9.86
CA PHE A 62 -7.07 -7.28 8.68
C PHE A 62 -5.64 -7.74 8.97
N VAL A 63 -5.04 -7.30 10.08
CA VAL A 63 -3.67 -7.70 10.44
C VAL A 63 -3.65 -9.20 10.77
N GLU A 64 -4.62 -9.71 11.52
CA GLU A 64 -4.71 -11.13 11.89
C GLU A 64 -4.82 -12.02 10.64
N ASP A 65 -5.68 -11.66 9.70
CA ASP A 65 -5.94 -12.44 8.49
C ASP A 65 -4.81 -12.37 7.45
N HIS A 66 -4.06 -11.25 7.40
CA HIS A 66 -3.13 -10.97 6.30
C HIS A 66 -1.65 -10.88 6.73
N ILE A 67 -1.31 -11.10 8.00
CA ILE A 67 0.06 -10.92 8.50
C ILE A 67 1.07 -11.92 7.91
N ALA A 68 0.67 -13.17 7.70
CA ALA A 68 1.59 -14.26 7.32
C ALA A 68 2.38 -13.99 6.02
N PRO A 69 1.80 -13.47 4.92
CA PRO A 69 2.55 -13.10 3.73
C PRO A 69 3.58 -11.98 3.95
N TYR A 70 3.35 -11.07 4.90
CA TYR A 70 4.31 -10.01 5.22
C TYR A 70 5.44 -10.53 6.11
N GLN A 71 5.13 -11.39 7.09
CA GLN A 71 6.14 -12.04 7.91
C GLN A 71 7.07 -12.91 7.07
N SER A 72 6.57 -13.66 6.09
CA SER A 72 7.40 -14.44 5.17
C SER A 72 8.34 -13.57 4.31
N ARG A 73 8.01 -12.28 4.13
CA ARG A 73 8.84 -11.27 3.46
C ARG A 73 9.74 -10.49 4.43
N GLY A 74 9.76 -10.86 5.72
CA GLY A 74 10.54 -10.21 6.76
C GLY A 74 10.00 -8.85 7.18
N LEU A 75 8.68 -8.68 7.25
CA LEU A 75 8.06 -7.48 7.82
C LEU A 75 7.23 -7.85 9.06
N GLU A 76 7.61 -7.33 10.22
CA GLU A 76 6.80 -7.39 11.43
C GLU A 76 5.79 -6.25 11.44
N ILE A 77 4.52 -6.57 11.71
CA ILE A 77 3.44 -5.59 11.77
C ILE A 77 2.86 -5.61 13.19
N LYS A 78 2.71 -4.43 13.79
CA LYS A 78 2.06 -4.23 15.09
C LYS A 78 0.92 -3.23 14.97
N ALA A 79 -0.31 -3.63 15.35
CA ALA A 79 -1.43 -2.73 15.47
C ALA A 79 -1.56 -2.20 16.91
N ARG A 80 -1.76 -0.90 17.06
CA ARG A 80 -2.03 -0.20 18.32
C ARG A 80 -3.33 0.58 18.16
N ILE A 81 -4.35 0.14 18.84
CA ILE A 81 -5.68 0.75 18.74
C ILE A 81 -5.94 1.53 20.03
N ALA A 82 -5.81 2.85 19.96
CA ALA A 82 -6.01 3.73 21.11
C ALA A 82 -7.48 4.15 21.31
N THR A 83 -8.32 3.94 20.29
CA THR A 83 -9.73 4.34 20.30
C THR A 83 -10.60 3.11 20.15
N GLU A 84 -11.54 2.91 21.09
CA GLU A 84 -12.37 1.69 21.13
C GLU A 84 -13.58 1.74 20.20
N THR A 85 -14.10 2.91 19.80
CA THR A 85 -15.31 3.02 18.98
C THR A 85 -15.23 4.20 18.03
N ALA A 86 -14.42 4.08 17.00
CA ALA A 86 -14.33 5.09 15.96
C ALA A 86 -14.85 4.54 14.63
N PHE A 87 -15.99 5.06 14.21
CA PHE A 87 -16.66 4.64 12.98
C PHE A 87 -16.32 5.54 11.80
N ILE A 88 -16.15 4.94 10.65
CA ILE A 88 -15.98 5.58 9.35
C ILE A 88 -17.00 5.03 8.36
N ASN A 89 -17.26 5.76 7.29
CA ASN A 89 -18.05 5.26 6.16
C ASN A 89 -17.10 4.90 5.00
N ALA A 90 -16.93 3.61 4.73
CA ALA A 90 -15.99 3.14 3.73
C ALA A 90 -16.47 1.85 3.05
N ASN A 91 -15.95 1.58 1.86
CA ASN A 91 -16.08 0.28 1.23
C ASN A 91 -14.95 -0.64 1.74
N PRO A 92 -15.24 -1.83 2.34
CA PRO A 92 -14.23 -2.69 2.96
C PRO A 92 -13.14 -3.14 1.99
N GLN A 93 -13.50 -3.47 0.74
CA GLN A 93 -12.55 -3.94 -0.26
C GLN A 93 -11.58 -2.83 -0.68
N LEU A 94 -12.06 -1.60 -0.78
CA LEU A 94 -11.20 -0.44 -1.05
C LEU A 94 -10.30 -0.11 0.15
N LEU A 95 -10.83 -0.20 1.37
CA LEU A 95 -10.05 -0.02 2.60
C LEU A 95 -8.94 -1.08 2.72
N GLN A 96 -9.28 -2.35 2.46
CA GLN A 96 -8.29 -3.43 2.36
C GLN A 96 -7.19 -3.10 1.34
N ARG A 97 -7.57 -2.59 0.16
CA ARG A 97 -6.60 -2.23 -0.88
C ARG A 97 -5.66 -1.10 -0.44
N VAL A 98 -6.17 -0.13 0.32
CA VAL A 98 -5.35 0.94 0.91
C VAL A 98 -4.30 0.34 1.85
N LEU A 99 -4.71 -0.48 2.82
CA LEU A 99 -3.79 -1.11 3.78
C LEU A 99 -2.76 -1.99 3.07
N GLN A 100 -3.18 -2.82 2.12
CA GLN A 100 -2.27 -3.67 1.34
C GLN A 100 -1.23 -2.85 0.56
N ASN A 101 -1.63 -1.74 -0.06
CA ASN A 101 -0.69 -0.88 -0.80
C ASN A 101 0.37 -0.27 0.12
N VAL A 102 -0.01 0.19 1.32
CA VAL A 102 0.95 0.72 2.29
C VAL A 102 1.90 -0.38 2.77
N LEU A 103 1.37 -1.51 3.23
CA LEU A 103 2.18 -2.62 3.75
C LEU A 103 3.08 -3.26 2.70
N ASN A 104 2.62 -3.33 1.44
CA ASN A 104 3.45 -3.78 0.33
C ASN A 104 4.64 -2.84 0.10
N ASN A 105 4.44 -1.52 0.23
CA ASN A 105 5.53 -0.55 0.16
C ASN A 105 6.50 -0.74 1.33
N SER A 106 6.03 -0.84 2.56
CA SER A 106 6.88 -1.06 3.75
C SER A 106 7.69 -2.36 3.64
N ALA A 107 7.08 -3.47 3.21
CA ALA A 107 7.78 -4.74 3.01
C ALA A 107 8.84 -4.68 1.90
N LYS A 108 8.61 -3.83 0.90
CA LYS A 108 9.48 -3.69 -0.26
C LYS A 108 10.68 -2.81 0.01
N TYR A 109 10.49 -1.70 0.74
CA TYR A 109 11.52 -0.69 0.97
C TYR A 109 12.20 -0.79 2.34
N LYS A 110 12.00 -1.88 3.08
CA LYS A 110 12.73 -2.13 4.33
C LYS A 110 14.24 -2.14 4.10
N MET A 111 15.02 -1.66 5.08
CA MET A 111 16.49 -1.53 4.97
C MET A 111 17.23 -2.80 5.39
N ALA A 112 16.61 -3.65 6.20
CA ALA A 112 17.20 -4.88 6.75
C ALA A 112 16.38 -6.12 6.33
N ASP A 113 16.88 -7.31 6.64
CA ASP A 113 16.16 -8.57 6.43
C ASP A 113 14.85 -8.58 7.19
N LEU A 114 14.81 -7.99 8.39
CA LEU A 114 13.62 -7.77 9.19
C LEU A 114 13.33 -6.26 9.25
N GLY A 115 12.16 -5.86 8.77
CA GLY A 115 11.61 -4.51 8.87
C GLY A 115 10.44 -4.48 9.85
N HIS A 116 10.10 -3.30 10.35
CA HIS A 116 9.01 -3.10 11.29
C HIS A 116 8.01 -2.07 10.75
N CYS A 117 6.74 -2.38 10.95
CA CYS A 117 5.64 -1.50 10.59
C CYS A 117 4.65 -1.40 11.76
N ILE A 118 4.27 -0.19 12.14
CA ILE A 118 3.30 0.07 13.20
C ILE A 118 2.09 0.72 12.57
N ILE A 119 0.91 0.21 12.92
CA ILE A 119 -0.39 0.76 12.54
C ILE A 119 -1.05 1.27 13.80
N ASP A 120 -1.17 2.60 13.93
CA ASP A 120 -1.86 3.25 15.03
C ASP A 120 -3.24 3.71 14.56
N VAL A 121 -4.31 3.39 15.33
CA VAL A 121 -5.66 3.92 15.10
C VAL A 121 -6.03 4.80 16.27
N THR A 122 -6.35 6.06 15.96
CA THR A 122 -6.76 7.10 16.93
C THR A 122 -7.93 7.89 16.38
N SER A 123 -8.62 8.67 17.21
CA SER A 123 -9.62 9.63 16.75
C SER A 123 -9.62 10.89 17.61
N ASP A 124 -10.12 11.97 17.03
CA ASP A 124 -10.54 13.17 17.74
C ASP A 124 -12.07 13.36 17.59
N ASP A 125 -12.54 14.59 17.76
CA ASP A 125 -13.98 14.88 17.69
C ASP A 125 -14.53 14.72 16.27
N ASP A 126 -13.75 15.06 15.24
CA ASP A 126 -14.19 15.15 13.85
C ASP A 126 -13.67 14.04 12.95
N PHE A 127 -12.50 13.44 13.29
CA PHE A 127 -11.80 12.52 12.41
C PHE A 127 -11.34 11.24 13.12
N VAL A 128 -11.20 10.20 12.31
CA VAL A 128 -10.52 8.94 12.66
C VAL A 128 -9.24 8.82 11.84
N TYR A 129 -8.15 8.48 12.50
CA TYR A 129 -6.84 8.37 11.88
C TYR A 129 -6.34 6.94 11.88
N CYS A 130 -5.87 6.47 10.74
CA CYS A 130 -5.04 5.29 10.64
C CYS A 130 -3.64 5.72 10.22
N VAL A 131 -2.70 5.63 11.14
CA VAL A 131 -1.30 6.08 10.94
C VAL A 131 -0.41 4.86 10.79
N ILE A 132 0.22 4.72 9.64
CA ILE A 132 1.08 3.58 9.32
C ILE A 132 2.50 4.08 9.17
N SER A 133 3.41 3.60 10.04
CA SER A 133 4.81 4.02 10.09
C SER A 133 5.72 2.81 9.90
N ASP A 134 6.68 2.90 8.99
CA ASP A 134 7.73 1.91 8.80
C ASP A 134 9.11 2.43 9.22
N ASP A 135 10.08 1.52 9.31
CA ASP A 135 11.49 1.79 9.60
C ASP A 135 12.37 1.75 8.33
N GLY A 136 11.78 1.99 7.17
CA GLY A 136 12.49 2.09 5.90
C GLY A 136 13.42 3.30 5.79
N PRO A 137 14.02 3.54 4.62
CA PRO A 137 14.96 4.66 4.44
C PRO A 137 14.28 6.04 4.42
N GLY A 138 12.94 6.08 4.36
CA GLY A 138 12.24 7.31 4.01
C GLY A 138 12.46 7.71 2.55
N VAL A 139 12.19 8.97 2.24
CA VAL A 139 12.37 9.52 0.89
C VAL A 139 13.03 10.91 0.96
N PRO A 140 13.72 11.36 -0.12
CA PRO A 140 14.19 12.74 -0.19
C PRO A 140 13.04 13.73 0.04
N PRO A 141 13.23 14.79 0.85
CA PRO A 141 12.16 15.75 1.18
C PRO A 141 11.47 16.34 -0.06
N GLU A 142 12.23 16.60 -1.12
CA GLU A 142 11.72 17.11 -2.40
C GLU A 142 10.85 16.10 -3.16
N SER A 143 10.88 14.85 -2.77
CA SER A 143 10.06 13.78 -3.37
C SER A 143 8.70 13.64 -2.69
N LEU A 144 8.53 14.07 -1.44
CA LEU A 144 7.31 13.84 -0.64
C LEU A 144 6.04 14.31 -1.36
N GLU A 145 6.03 15.54 -1.90
CA GLU A 145 4.88 16.10 -2.62
C GLU A 145 4.57 15.37 -3.93
N ARG A 146 5.54 14.63 -4.46
CA ARG A 146 5.43 13.94 -5.75
C ARG A 146 5.08 12.49 -5.62
N LEU A 147 5.21 11.88 -4.43
CA LEU A 147 4.99 10.45 -4.19
C LEU A 147 3.59 9.97 -4.60
N MET A 148 2.59 10.84 -4.46
CA MET A 148 1.20 10.52 -4.82
C MET A 148 0.87 10.76 -6.31
N ARG A 149 1.85 11.18 -7.13
CA ARG A 149 1.64 11.30 -8.58
C ARG A 149 1.72 9.92 -9.23
N PRO A 150 0.78 9.57 -10.12
CA PRO A 150 0.85 8.30 -10.85
C PRO A 150 2.20 8.12 -11.55
N PHE A 151 2.74 6.91 -11.50
CA PHE A 151 4.02 6.50 -12.10
C PHE A 151 5.27 7.22 -11.54
N TYR A 152 5.11 8.05 -10.49
CA TYR A 152 6.27 8.67 -9.87
C TYR A 152 7.03 7.66 -9.01
N ARG A 153 8.37 7.69 -9.14
CA ARG A 153 9.30 6.88 -8.36
C ARG A 153 10.53 7.72 -8.02
N VAL A 154 11.07 7.53 -6.83
CA VAL A 154 12.33 8.17 -6.43
C VAL A 154 13.47 7.61 -7.31
N ASP A 155 14.39 8.47 -7.75
CA ASP A 155 15.42 8.12 -8.76
C ASP A 155 16.30 6.92 -8.36
N SER A 156 16.57 6.73 -7.07
CA SER A 156 17.30 5.55 -6.56
C SER A 156 16.60 4.22 -6.84
N SER A 157 15.27 4.23 -7.03
CA SER A 157 14.47 3.05 -7.37
C SER A 157 14.32 2.84 -8.89
N ARG A 158 14.72 3.82 -9.72
CA ARG A 158 14.63 3.71 -11.19
C ARG A 158 15.62 2.72 -11.80
N THR A 159 16.76 2.51 -11.14
CA THR A 159 17.80 1.59 -11.61
C THR A 159 17.40 0.13 -11.53
N ASN A 160 16.35 -0.21 -10.76
CA ASN A 160 15.81 -1.55 -10.68
C ASN A 160 14.37 -1.60 -11.26
N PRO A 161 14.19 -1.95 -12.56
CA PRO A 161 12.87 -2.01 -13.20
C PRO A 161 11.90 -3.01 -12.55
N GLN A 162 12.40 -3.85 -11.62
CA GLN A 162 11.61 -4.89 -10.94
C GLN A 162 10.77 -4.36 -9.78
N GLU A 163 10.81 -3.06 -9.48
CA GLU A 163 10.27 -2.51 -8.24
C GLU A 163 8.98 -1.70 -8.42
N GLY A 164 7.92 -2.31 -8.95
CA GLY A 164 6.54 -1.81 -8.89
C GLY A 164 6.19 -0.69 -9.87
N SER A 165 4.90 -0.49 -10.06
CA SER A 165 4.28 0.40 -11.05
C SER A 165 4.44 1.89 -10.76
N GLY A 166 4.59 2.28 -9.50
CA GLY A 166 4.46 3.68 -9.05
C GLY A 166 3.01 4.17 -8.96
N LEU A 167 2.04 3.24 -8.97
CA LEU A 167 0.62 3.57 -8.90
C LEU A 167 0.03 3.42 -7.48
N GLY A 168 0.65 2.61 -6.61
CA GLY A 168 0.08 2.26 -5.29
C GLY A 168 -0.31 3.47 -4.44
N LEU A 169 0.56 4.48 -4.30
CA LEU A 169 0.24 5.69 -3.53
C LEU A 169 -0.81 6.57 -4.19
N SER A 170 -0.86 6.63 -5.52
CA SER A 170 -1.91 7.35 -6.24
C SER A 170 -3.27 6.65 -6.13
N ILE A 171 -3.30 5.32 -6.04
CA ILE A 171 -4.49 4.53 -5.73
C ILE A 171 -5.00 4.86 -4.32
N ILE A 172 -4.11 4.87 -3.33
CA ILE A 172 -4.45 5.26 -1.95
C ILE A 172 -5.12 6.63 -1.95
N ARG A 173 -4.47 7.63 -2.54
CA ARG A 173 -5.02 8.98 -2.65
C ARG A 173 -6.42 8.98 -3.24
N ARG A 174 -6.62 8.28 -4.36
CA ARG A 174 -7.92 8.23 -5.03
C ARG A 174 -9.00 7.56 -4.20
N ILE A 175 -8.67 6.48 -3.49
CA ILE A 175 -9.62 5.81 -2.58
C ILE A 175 -9.97 6.73 -1.40
N MET A 176 -8.99 7.42 -0.82
CA MET A 176 -9.25 8.36 0.28
C MET A 176 -10.14 9.53 -0.17
N GLU A 177 -9.98 10.06 -1.39
CA GLU A 177 -10.89 11.05 -1.97
C GLU A 177 -12.34 10.52 -2.08
N ILE A 178 -12.54 9.22 -2.35
CA ILE A 178 -13.88 8.59 -2.41
C ILE A 178 -14.48 8.48 -0.99
N PHE A 179 -13.66 8.24 0.01
CA PHE A 179 -14.07 8.20 1.42
C PHE A 179 -14.22 9.60 2.04
N GLU A 180 -14.08 10.67 1.23
CA GLU A 180 -14.07 12.06 1.71
C GLU A 180 -12.98 12.35 2.75
N GLY A 181 -11.99 11.47 2.78
CA GLY A 181 -10.84 11.53 3.67
C GLY A 181 -9.61 12.17 3.01
N ARG A 182 -8.51 12.18 3.75
CA ARG A 182 -7.23 12.70 3.29
C ARG A 182 -6.10 11.69 3.51
N VAL A 183 -5.03 11.83 2.73
CA VAL A 183 -3.79 11.11 2.93
C VAL A 183 -2.63 12.08 3.02
N MET A 184 -1.79 11.93 4.03
CA MET A 184 -0.57 12.70 4.22
C MET A 184 0.61 11.74 4.33
N ILE A 185 1.78 12.18 3.86
CA ILE A 185 3.01 11.38 3.88
C ILE A 185 4.12 12.24 4.45
N GLU A 186 4.85 11.68 5.41
CA GLU A 186 6.01 12.35 6.03
C GLU A 186 7.14 11.36 6.32
N ASN A 187 8.37 11.87 6.38
CA ASN A 187 9.50 11.09 6.88
C ASN A 187 9.48 11.01 8.41
N VAL A 188 9.83 9.85 8.95
CA VAL A 188 10.02 9.64 10.40
C VAL A 188 11.49 9.77 10.75
N ARG A 189 11.81 10.31 11.92
CA ARG A 189 13.18 10.34 12.45
C ARG A 189 13.43 9.11 13.34
N PRO A 190 14.63 8.50 13.31
CA PRO A 190 15.80 8.85 12.50
C PRO A 190 15.67 8.47 11.02
N HIS A 191 14.82 7.52 10.67
CA HIS A 191 14.50 7.05 9.31
C HIS A 191 13.12 6.40 9.31
N GLY A 192 12.50 6.27 8.15
CA GLY A 192 11.18 5.68 7.96
C GLY A 192 10.24 6.59 7.18
N LEU A 193 9.14 6.01 6.74
CA LEU A 193 8.03 6.72 6.11
C LEU A 193 6.78 6.54 6.98
N ARG A 194 6.00 7.61 7.12
CA ARG A 194 4.70 7.60 7.78
C ARG A 194 3.64 8.01 6.79
N ILE A 195 2.59 7.21 6.71
CA ILE A 195 1.39 7.49 5.93
C ILE A 195 0.24 7.67 6.91
N ILE A 196 -0.41 8.82 6.86
CA ILE A 196 -1.54 9.20 7.70
C ILE A 196 -2.78 9.19 6.83
N LEU A 197 -3.73 8.33 7.17
CA LEU A 197 -5.05 8.24 6.55
C LEU A 197 -6.05 8.89 7.52
N GLU A 198 -6.65 9.99 7.11
CA GLU A 198 -7.64 10.75 7.85
C GLU A 198 -9.02 10.49 7.26
N PHE A 199 -9.96 10.02 8.05
CA PHE A 199 -11.34 9.73 7.65
C PHE A 199 -12.30 10.61 8.43
N PRO A 200 -13.36 11.15 7.81
CA PRO A 200 -14.46 11.77 8.55
C PRO A 200 -15.10 10.78 9.52
N LYS A 201 -15.22 11.18 10.79
CA LYS A 201 -15.80 10.34 11.83
C LYS A 201 -17.32 10.27 11.64
N GLN A 202 -17.86 9.08 11.73
CA GLN A 202 -19.31 8.88 11.74
C GLN A 202 -19.83 8.87 13.17
N GLY A 203 -20.88 9.63 13.42
CA GLY A 203 -21.54 9.67 14.73
C GLY A 203 -22.07 8.30 15.15
N GLU A 204 -22.29 8.10 16.44
CA GLU A 204 -23.07 6.98 16.95
C GLU A 204 -24.50 7.11 16.44
N GLU A 205 -25.06 6.06 15.84
CA GLU A 205 -26.50 6.02 15.57
C GLU A 205 -27.24 6.00 16.90
N SER A 206 -28.07 7.00 17.09
CA SER A 206 -28.97 7.11 18.26
C SER A 206 -30.12 6.12 18.18
#